data_68e2dd5d7f773bad85853616090d75c0
#
_entry.id   68e2dd5d7f773bad85853616090d75c0
#
_cell.length_a   1.000
_cell.length_b   1.000
_cell.length_c   1.000
_cell.angle_alpha   90.00
_cell.angle_beta   90.00
_cell.angle_gamma   90.00
#
_symmetry.space_group_name_H-M   'P 1'
#
loop_
_entity.id
_entity.type
_entity.pdbx_description
1 polymer ?
#
loop_
_entity_poly.entity_id
_entity_poly.type
_entity_poly.pdbx_seq_one_letter_code
_entity_poly.pdbx_strand_id
1 'polypeptide(L)'
;DNIDYITILEQTNPGLLGTDDLKYGLPQELAEQIKQEVCDFNGLKCTLRRYQEWGVKYILNRKNVLLGDEMGLGKTIQAIAAMVTLRNTGEKHFLVVCPASVLTNWCREISNHSDLSVVKIHGEDKQESFDLWLKNGGVAVTTYETTALFKFEEDFKLSMIIVDEVHNIKNPKAIRTKNTKKICKSSNRILFMTGTALENRVEEMITLIAILQPEIAKQIKRLSFMSTAESFKEKIAPVYYRRKRIDVLTELPELVESDEWCNMTAEEEKIYEDAILGKRFADARRVSWNIDDIANSSKANRLLEILEEAEEENRKVIVFSFFLDTLQKVCDLLKDKCVGPINGSVSPQRRQEIIDEFTNAPNGSVLVAQIQSGGTRLNIQCASIVVICEPQFKPSIENQA
;
A
#
# COMPACT_ATOMS: atom_id res chain seq x y z
N ASP A 1 5.39 21.73 4.05
CA ASP A 1 4.98 23.13 3.78
C ASP A 1 5.04 23.49 2.29
N ASN A 2 6.00 23.01 1.49
CA ASN A 2 6.01 23.24 0.05
C ASN A 2 4.87 22.54 -0.70
N ILE A 3 4.43 21.39 -0.23
CA ILE A 3 3.36 20.60 -0.86
C ILE A 3 2.02 21.30 -0.76
N ASP A 4 1.72 21.92 0.38
CA ASP A 4 0.49 22.70 0.58
C ASP A 4 0.49 23.98 -0.27
N TYR A 5 1.65 24.64 -0.40
CA TYR A 5 1.80 25.85 -1.19
C TYR A 5 1.50 25.63 -2.68
N ILE A 6 1.95 24.52 -3.23
CA ILE A 6 1.75 24.16 -4.64
C ILE A 6 0.33 23.69 -4.91
N THR A 7 -0.27 22.95 -3.97
CA THR A 7 -1.70 22.62 -4.03
C THR A 7 -2.56 23.89 -4.02
N ILE A 8 -2.21 24.88 -3.20
CA ILE A 8 -2.89 26.18 -3.15
C ILE A 8 -2.64 26.99 -4.43
N LEU A 9 -1.42 27.01 -4.97
CA LEU A 9 -1.09 27.70 -6.22
C LEU A 9 -1.87 27.12 -7.41
N GLU A 10 -2.03 25.80 -7.47
CA GLU A 10 -2.77 25.17 -8.55
C GLU A 10 -4.30 25.31 -8.41
N GLN A 11 -4.80 25.41 -7.17
CA GLN A 11 -6.21 25.76 -6.89
C GLN A 11 -6.52 27.24 -7.22
N THR A 12 -5.56 28.13 -7.00
CA THR A 12 -5.74 29.57 -7.30
C THR A 12 -5.46 29.93 -8.75
N ASN A 13 -4.61 29.18 -9.44
CA ASN A 13 -4.30 29.35 -10.86
C ASN A 13 -4.24 28.00 -11.59
N PRO A 14 -5.39 27.41 -11.96
CA PRO A 14 -5.44 26.15 -12.68
C PRO A 14 -4.70 26.28 -14.02
N GLY A 15 -3.66 25.48 -14.23
CA GLY A 15 -2.86 25.46 -15.45
C GLY A 15 -1.48 26.15 -15.33
N LEU A 16 -1.08 26.65 -14.18
CA LEU A 16 0.23 27.27 -13.99
C LEU A 16 1.39 26.27 -14.20
N LEU A 17 1.14 24.97 -13.98
CA LEU A 17 2.12 23.88 -14.10
C LEU A 17 2.04 23.12 -15.44
N GLY A 18 1.38 23.70 -16.45
CA GLY A 18 1.29 23.13 -17.79
C GLY A 18 -0.02 22.41 -18.08
N THR A 19 -0.61 22.70 -19.24
CA THR A 19 -1.92 22.21 -19.68
C THR A 19 -1.87 20.88 -20.41
N ASP A 20 -0.70 20.32 -20.69
CA ASP A 20 -0.58 19.18 -21.63
C ASP A 20 -0.58 17.78 -21.00
N ASP A 21 -0.48 17.65 -19.69
CA ASP A 21 -0.41 16.33 -19.03
C ASP A 21 -1.75 15.80 -18.47
N LEU A 22 -2.87 16.38 -18.84
CA LEU A 22 -4.20 15.97 -18.38
C LEU A 22 -4.62 14.54 -18.78
N LYS A 23 -3.83 13.87 -19.61
CA LYS A 23 -4.13 12.50 -20.06
C LYS A 23 -3.58 11.42 -19.13
N TYR A 24 -2.61 11.75 -18.29
CA TYR A 24 -1.96 10.79 -17.37
C TYR A 24 -1.71 9.40 -18.01
N GLY A 25 -1.20 9.39 -19.27
CA GLY A 25 -0.90 8.16 -20.00
C GLY A 25 -2.09 7.38 -20.58
N LEU A 26 -3.32 7.92 -20.56
CA LEU A 26 -4.49 7.30 -21.16
C LEU A 26 -4.68 7.70 -22.62
N PRO A 27 -5.29 6.82 -23.45
CA PRO A 27 -5.72 7.18 -24.81
C PRO A 27 -6.66 8.39 -24.80
N GLN A 28 -6.57 9.25 -25.83
CA GLN A 28 -7.25 10.54 -25.88
C GLN A 28 -8.76 10.44 -25.68
N GLU A 29 -9.43 9.55 -26.42
CA GLU A 29 -10.89 9.36 -26.31
C GLU A 29 -11.32 8.97 -24.90
N LEU A 30 -10.54 8.08 -24.26
CA LEU A 30 -10.80 7.65 -22.89
C LEU A 30 -10.57 8.79 -21.89
N ALA A 31 -9.51 9.55 -22.08
CA ALA A 31 -9.20 10.71 -21.24
C ALA A 31 -10.32 11.78 -21.31
N GLU A 32 -10.86 12.04 -22.50
CA GLU A 32 -11.99 12.98 -22.68
C GLU A 32 -13.25 12.50 -21.97
N GLN A 33 -13.58 11.20 -22.05
CA GLN A 33 -14.73 10.62 -21.33
C GLN A 33 -14.56 10.74 -19.81
N ILE A 34 -13.37 10.46 -19.30
CA ILE A 34 -13.06 10.55 -17.85
C ILE A 34 -13.11 11.99 -17.37
N LYS A 35 -12.63 12.95 -18.17
CA LYS A 35 -12.67 14.37 -17.83
C LYS A 35 -14.10 14.88 -17.59
N GLN A 36 -15.07 14.35 -18.32
CA GLN A 36 -16.48 14.72 -18.20
C GLN A 36 -17.18 14.12 -16.98
N GLU A 37 -16.56 13.13 -16.31
CA GLU A 37 -17.14 12.52 -15.11
C GLU A 37 -17.28 13.55 -13.99
N VAL A 38 -18.47 13.65 -13.42
CA VAL A 38 -18.77 14.58 -12.34
C VAL A 38 -18.65 13.86 -11.01
N CYS A 39 -17.86 14.42 -10.10
CA CYS A 39 -17.67 13.89 -8.74
C CYS A 39 -18.23 14.90 -7.74
N ASP A 40 -18.99 14.41 -6.78
CA ASP A 40 -19.43 15.20 -5.62
C ASP A 40 -18.68 14.69 -4.38
N PHE A 41 -17.73 15.49 -3.90
CA PHE A 41 -16.90 15.17 -2.74
C PHE A 41 -17.46 15.71 -1.43
N ASN A 42 -18.73 16.14 -1.39
CA ASN A 42 -19.35 16.57 -0.14
C ASN A 42 -19.37 15.43 0.89
N GLY A 43 -18.78 15.68 2.07
CA GLY A 43 -18.54 14.66 3.09
C GLY A 43 -17.13 14.03 3.06
N LEU A 44 -16.28 14.38 2.09
CA LEU A 44 -14.86 14.11 2.16
C LEU A 44 -14.17 15.16 3.05
N LYS A 45 -13.32 14.72 3.98
CA LYS A 45 -12.65 15.57 4.98
C LYS A 45 -11.22 15.95 4.60
N CYS A 46 -10.76 15.56 3.43
CA CYS A 46 -9.44 15.89 2.92
C CYS A 46 -9.53 16.44 1.48
N THR A 47 -8.51 17.19 1.08
CA THR A 47 -8.39 17.70 -0.29
C THR A 47 -7.67 16.67 -1.15
N LEU A 48 -8.24 16.33 -2.30
CA LEU A 48 -7.59 15.45 -3.28
C LEU A 48 -6.58 16.24 -4.10
N ARG A 49 -5.47 15.57 -4.43
CA ARG A 49 -4.56 16.05 -5.47
C ARG A 49 -5.19 15.85 -6.85
N ARG A 50 -4.80 16.63 -7.85
CA ARG A 50 -5.37 16.52 -9.21
C ARG A 50 -5.33 15.10 -9.77
N TYR A 51 -4.21 14.41 -9.64
CA TYR A 51 -4.10 13.04 -10.12
C TYR A 51 -5.01 12.07 -9.34
N GLN A 52 -5.27 12.32 -8.04
CA GLN A 52 -6.20 11.52 -7.24
C GLN A 52 -7.65 11.75 -7.69
N GLU A 53 -8.04 13.01 -7.90
CA GLU A 53 -9.35 13.32 -8.47
C GLU A 53 -9.54 12.66 -9.85
N TRP A 54 -8.51 12.71 -10.70
CA TRP A 54 -8.53 12.01 -11.98
C TRP A 54 -8.72 10.50 -11.82
N GLY A 55 -8.05 9.87 -10.84
CA GLY A 55 -8.24 8.46 -10.52
C GLY A 55 -9.65 8.15 -10.04
N VAL A 56 -10.27 9.02 -9.25
CA VAL A 56 -11.68 8.88 -8.83
C VAL A 56 -12.59 8.93 -10.05
N LYS A 57 -12.42 9.89 -10.95
CA LYS A 57 -13.18 9.99 -12.21
C LYS A 57 -13.03 8.75 -13.06
N TYR A 58 -11.80 8.20 -13.17
CA TYR A 58 -11.56 6.94 -13.87
C TYR A 58 -12.33 5.77 -13.25
N ILE A 59 -12.28 5.62 -11.91
CA ILE A 59 -12.97 4.56 -11.17
C ILE A 59 -14.50 4.63 -11.42
N LEU A 60 -15.06 5.83 -11.32
CA LEU A 60 -16.51 6.02 -11.48
C LEU A 60 -16.97 5.82 -12.91
N ASN A 61 -16.23 6.34 -13.88
CA ASN A 61 -16.56 6.24 -15.31
C ASN A 61 -16.49 4.79 -15.80
N ARG A 62 -15.41 4.04 -15.44
CA ARG A 62 -15.17 2.69 -15.96
C ARG A 62 -15.86 1.58 -15.16
N LYS A 63 -16.35 1.84 -13.97
CA LYS A 63 -17.11 0.96 -13.07
C LYS A 63 -16.35 -0.27 -12.56
N ASN A 64 -15.76 -1.07 -13.46
CA ASN A 64 -15.05 -2.32 -13.12
C ASN A 64 -13.59 -2.18 -13.53
N VAL A 65 -12.73 -1.84 -12.56
CA VAL A 65 -11.35 -1.43 -12.83
C VAL A 65 -10.34 -2.03 -11.87
N LEU A 66 -9.12 -2.11 -12.34
CA LEU A 66 -7.94 -2.44 -11.60
C LEU A 66 -7.03 -1.20 -11.51
N LEU A 67 -6.94 -0.62 -10.33
CA LEU A 67 -6.06 0.50 -10.05
C LEU A 67 -4.71 -0.02 -9.55
N GLY A 68 -3.70 0.14 -10.39
CA GLY A 68 -2.34 -0.34 -10.14
C GLY A 68 -1.35 0.77 -9.76
N ASP A 69 -1.83 1.90 -9.29
CA ASP A 69 -1.01 3.03 -8.86
C ASP A 69 0.10 2.59 -7.91
N GLU A 70 1.27 3.17 -8.07
CA GLU A 70 2.41 2.91 -7.20
C GLU A 70 2.09 3.19 -5.73
N MET A 71 2.83 2.57 -4.82
CA MET A 71 2.63 2.78 -3.39
C MET A 71 2.83 4.26 -3.04
N GLY A 72 2.05 4.77 -2.07
CA GLY A 72 2.11 6.18 -1.69
C GLY A 72 1.27 7.14 -2.54
N LEU A 73 0.69 6.72 -3.66
CA LEU A 73 -0.17 7.57 -4.49
C LEU A 73 -1.62 7.71 -3.96
N GLY A 74 -1.91 7.19 -2.78
CA GLY A 74 -3.20 7.37 -2.13
C GLY A 74 -4.36 6.62 -2.77
N LYS A 75 -4.16 5.35 -3.17
CA LYS A 75 -5.25 4.48 -3.68
C LYS A 75 -6.43 4.40 -2.72
N THR A 76 -6.15 4.32 -1.41
CA THR A 76 -7.17 4.29 -0.35
C THR A 76 -8.05 5.54 -0.37
N ILE A 77 -7.45 6.71 -0.46
CA ILE A 77 -8.19 7.99 -0.52
C ILE A 77 -9.02 8.09 -1.80
N GLN A 78 -8.50 7.63 -2.94
CA GLN A 78 -9.26 7.58 -4.20
C GLN A 78 -10.49 6.67 -4.08
N ALA A 79 -10.35 5.50 -3.43
CA ALA A 79 -11.46 4.59 -3.19
C ALA A 79 -12.50 5.20 -2.22
N ILE A 80 -12.08 5.88 -1.15
CA ILE A 80 -12.96 6.58 -0.21
C ILE A 80 -13.72 7.69 -0.93
N ALA A 81 -13.06 8.51 -1.73
CA ALA A 81 -13.68 9.60 -2.48
C ALA A 81 -14.69 9.08 -3.52
N ALA A 82 -14.42 7.94 -4.16
CA ALA A 82 -15.38 7.28 -5.04
C ALA A 82 -16.63 6.81 -4.28
N MET A 83 -16.46 6.21 -3.08
CA MET A 83 -17.60 5.82 -2.23
C MET A 83 -18.42 7.04 -1.76
N VAL A 84 -17.76 8.14 -1.38
CA VAL A 84 -18.44 9.40 -0.99
C VAL A 84 -19.28 9.91 -2.15
N THR A 85 -18.73 10.00 -3.36
CA THR A 85 -19.45 10.44 -4.56
C THR A 85 -20.67 9.54 -4.83
N LEU A 86 -20.51 8.23 -4.76
CA LEU A 86 -21.61 7.28 -4.96
C LEU A 86 -22.69 7.40 -3.86
N ARG A 87 -22.30 7.57 -2.59
CA ARG A 87 -23.23 7.81 -1.50
C ARG A 87 -24.07 9.07 -1.76
N ASN A 88 -23.47 10.13 -2.30
CA ASN A 88 -24.15 11.37 -2.62
C ASN A 88 -25.17 11.21 -3.78
N THR A 89 -25.03 10.16 -4.59
CA THR A 89 -26.03 9.77 -5.60
C THR A 89 -27.12 8.81 -5.08
N GLY A 90 -27.10 8.50 -3.78
CA GLY A 90 -28.10 7.64 -3.12
C GLY A 90 -27.69 6.18 -2.93
N GLU A 91 -26.50 5.81 -3.31
CA GLU A 91 -25.95 4.46 -3.09
C GLU A 91 -25.65 4.20 -1.61
N LYS A 92 -25.91 2.97 -1.11
CA LYS A 92 -25.91 2.71 0.33
C LYS A 92 -24.93 1.65 0.82
N HIS A 93 -24.65 0.61 0.05
CA HIS A 93 -23.90 -0.55 0.52
C HIS A 93 -22.56 -0.65 -0.18
N PHE A 94 -21.49 -0.45 0.57
CA PHE A 94 -20.11 -0.54 0.11
C PHE A 94 -19.37 -1.64 0.87
N LEU A 95 -18.49 -2.36 0.21
CA LEU A 95 -17.71 -3.43 0.82
C LEU A 95 -16.24 -3.27 0.47
N VAL A 96 -15.38 -3.26 1.49
CA VAL A 96 -13.93 -3.32 1.37
C VAL A 96 -13.46 -4.70 1.83
N VAL A 97 -12.77 -5.42 0.94
CA VAL A 97 -12.10 -6.68 1.25
C VAL A 97 -10.60 -6.44 1.23
N CYS A 98 -9.95 -6.64 2.37
CA CYS A 98 -8.54 -6.34 2.52
C CYS A 98 -7.80 -7.42 3.34
N PRO A 99 -6.46 -7.45 3.34
CA PRO A 99 -5.70 -8.25 4.27
C PRO A 99 -5.97 -7.88 5.73
N ALA A 100 -5.93 -8.87 6.64
CA ALA A 100 -6.19 -8.64 8.08
C ALA A 100 -5.27 -7.57 8.69
N SER A 101 -4.03 -7.46 8.20
CA SER A 101 -3.04 -6.50 8.70
C SER A 101 -3.40 -5.04 8.44
N VAL A 102 -4.24 -4.73 7.46
CA VAL A 102 -4.66 -3.37 7.12
C VAL A 102 -6.12 -3.07 7.39
N LEU A 103 -6.87 -4.04 7.94
CA LEU A 103 -8.29 -3.92 8.23
C LEU A 103 -8.60 -2.72 9.16
N THR A 104 -7.86 -2.59 10.26
CA THR A 104 -8.05 -1.50 11.22
C THR A 104 -7.67 -0.17 10.60
N ASN A 105 -6.62 -0.13 9.79
CA ASN A 105 -6.22 1.07 9.07
C ASN A 105 -7.32 1.52 8.09
N TRP A 106 -7.93 0.60 7.34
CA TRP A 106 -9.06 0.93 6.46
C TRP A 106 -10.22 1.60 7.22
N CYS A 107 -10.60 1.04 8.39
CA CYS A 107 -11.65 1.63 9.21
C CYS A 107 -11.29 3.06 9.65
N ARG A 108 -10.04 3.29 10.06
CA ARG A 108 -9.54 4.61 10.46
C ARG A 108 -9.50 5.60 9.29
N GLU A 109 -8.96 5.20 8.16
CA GLU A 109 -8.88 6.05 6.96
C GLU A 109 -10.27 6.52 6.52
N ILE A 110 -11.27 5.62 6.50
CA ILE A 110 -12.65 5.99 6.18
C ILE A 110 -13.18 7.02 7.19
N SER A 111 -13.03 6.79 8.49
CA SER A 111 -13.53 7.69 9.54
C SER A 111 -12.82 9.04 9.57
N ASN A 112 -11.51 9.06 9.34
CA ASN A 112 -10.70 10.27 9.36
C ASN A 112 -10.94 11.13 8.12
N HIS A 113 -11.11 10.52 6.95
CA HIS A 113 -11.15 11.23 5.67
C HIS A 113 -12.55 11.36 5.08
N SER A 114 -13.58 10.83 5.73
CA SER A 114 -14.96 10.98 5.27
C SER A 114 -15.98 10.97 6.41
N ASP A 115 -17.23 11.27 6.08
CA ASP A 115 -18.38 11.12 6.95
C ASP A 115 -19.15 9.80 6.71
N LEU A 116 -18.58 8.88 5.96
CA LEU A 116 -19.15 7.56 5.72
C LEU A 116 -19.20 6.75 7.01
N SER A 117 -20.33 6.11 7.27
CA SER A 117 -20.42 5.14 8.38
C SER A 117 -19.63 3.89 8.02
N VAL A 118 -18.78 3.43 8.94
CA VAL A 118 -17.95 2.23 8.74
C VAL A 118 -18.34 1.15 9.72
N VAL A 119 -18.45 -0.10 9.21
CA VAL A 119 -18.75 -1.28 10.01
C VAL A 119 -17.64 -2.30 9.80
N LYS A 120 -16.93 -2.64 10.89
CA LYS A 120 -15.90 -3.67 10.88
C LYS A 120 -16.55 -5.05 11.00
N ILE A 121 -16.46 -5.88 9.95
CA ILE A 121 -17.01 -7.23 9.92
C ILE A 121 -15.87 -8.25 10.05
N HIS A 122 -15.44 -8.49 11.30
CA HIS A 122 -14.34 -9.40 11.63
C HIS A 122 -14.39 -9.79 13.12
N GLY A 123 -13.87 -10.96 13.46
CA GLY A 123 -13.84 -11.43 14.85
C GLY A 123 -15.10 -12.21 15.26
N GLU A 124 -15.44 -12.18 16.54
CA GLU A 124 -16.56 -12.95 17.14
C GLU A 124 -17.91 -12.37 16.73
N ASP A 125 -18.05 -11.06 16.74
CA ASP A 125 -19.30 -10.32 16.46
C ASP A 125 -19.59 -10.11 14.97
N LYS A 126 -18.85 -10.81 14.08
CA LYS A 126 -18.93 -10.58 12.62
C LYS A 126 -20.33 -10.79 12.04
N GLN A 127 -21.14 -11.70 12.60
CA GLN A 127 -22.49 -11.95 12.10
C GLN A 127 -23.43 -10.78 12.45
N GLU A 128 -23.39 -10.32 13.70
CA GLU A 128 -24.20 -9.19 14.15
C GLU A 128 -23.84 -7.92 13.38
N SER A 129 -22.54 -7.67 13.21
CA SER A 129 -22.03 -6.55 12.41
C SER A 129 -22.49 -6.62 10.94
N PHE A 130 -22.53 -7.84 10.36
CA PHE A 130 -23.00 -8.05 9.00
C PHE A 130 -24.50 -7.73 8.85
N ASP A 131 -25.31 -8.22 9.79
CA ASP A 131 -26.78 -8.00 9.80
C ASP A 131 -27.10 -6.50 10.01
N LEU A 132 -26.36 -5.83 10.88
CA LEU A 132 -26.47 -4.39 11.10
C LEU A 132 -26.13 -3.58 9.83
N TRP A 133 -25.04 -3.95 9.14
CA TRP A 133 -24.65 -3.31 7.90
C TRP A 133 -25.66 -3.56 6.77
N LEU A 134 -26.20 -4.78 6.64
CA LEU A 134 -27.26 -5.04 5.66
C LEU A 134 -28.48 -4.16 5.87
N LYS A 135 -28.85 -3.90 7.12
CA LYS A 135 -30.01 -3.07 7.48
C LYS A 135 -29.76 -1.58 7.25
N ASN A 136 -28.60 -1.09 7.64
CA ASN A 136 -28.34 0.37 7.71
C ASN A 136 -27.54 0.91 6.53
N GLY A 137 -26.82 0.04 5.80
CA GLY A 137 -25.86 0.47 4.79
C GLY A 137 -24.53 0.94 5.39
N GLY A 138 -23.79 1.74 4.63
CA GLY A 138 -22.46 2.22 4.96
C GLY A 138 -21.35 1.34 4.35
N VAL A 139 -20.14 1.48 4.85
CA VAL A 139 -18.96 0.76 4.37
C VAL A 139 -18.65 -0.42 5.30
N ALA A 140 -18.87 -1.62 4.82
CA ALA A 140 -18.37 -2.84 5.48
C ALA A 140 -16.89 -3.01 5.17
N VAL A 141 -16.05 -3.24 6.19
CA VAL A 141 -14.63 -3.58 6.02
C VAL A 141 -14.39 -4.97 6.57
N THR A 142 -13.85 -5.86 5.74
CA THR A 142 -13.68 -7.28 6.07
C THR A 142 -12.39 -7.85 5.52
N THR A 143 -12.02 -9.06 5.97
CA THR A 143 -10.85 -9.78 5.46
C THR A 143 -11.23 -10.83 4.42
N TYR A 144 -10.25 -11.29 3.65
CA TYR A 144 -10.42 -12.36 2.67
C TYR A 144 -11.00 -13.65 3.28
N GLU A 145 -10.61 -13.98 4.50
CA GLU A 145 -11.05 -15.18 5.22
C GLU A 145 -12.52 -15.08 5.61
N THR A 146 -12.98 -13.87 5.92
CA THR A 146 -14.37 -13.62 6.33
C THR A 146 -15.34 -13.53 5.14
N THR A 147 -14.84 -13.48 3.89
CA THR A 147 -15.69 -13.37 2.68
C THR A 147 -16.73 -14.48 2.53
N ALA A 148 -16.55 -15.64 3.18
CA ALA A 148 -17.53 -16.73 3.17
C ALA A 148 -18.87 -16.36 3.83
N LEU A 149 -18.88 -15.35 4.70
CA LEU A 149 -20.07 -14.83 5.38
C LEU A 149 -21.02 -14.11 4.41
N PHE A 150 -20.46 -13.44 3.39
CA PHE A 150 -21.21 -12.56 2.49
C PHE A 150 -22.01 -13.39 1.47
N LYS A 151 -23.19 -13.81 1.90
CA LYS A 151 -24.20 -14.46 1.06
C LYS A 151 -25.37 -13.49 0.92
N PHE A 152 -25.53 -12.98 -0.27
CA PHE A 152 -26.60 -12.02 -0.58
C PHE A 152 -27.78 -12.73 -1.22
N GLU A 153 -28.98 -12.23 -1.00
CA GLU A 153 -30.17 -12.56 -1.75
C GLU A 153 -30.02 -12.12 -3.21
N GLU A 154 -30.79 -12.70 -4.11
CA GLU A 154 -30.64 -12.43 -5.56
C GLU A 154 -30.86 -10.97 -5.93
N ASP A 155 -31.76 -10.30 -5.21
CA ASP A 155 -32.15 -8.91 -5.43
C ASP A 155 -31.16 -7.90 -4.81
N PHE A 156 -30.29 -8.35 -3.91
CA PHE A 156 -29.34 -7.46 -3.25
C PHE A 156 -28.18 -7.10 -4.19
N LYS A 157 -27.95 -5.80 -4.34
CA LYS A 157 -26.81 -5.27 -5.10
C LYS A 157 -25.93 -4.40 -4.22
N LEU A 158 -24.65 -4.74 -4.18
CA LEU A 158 -23.64 -3.85 -3.66
C LEU A 158 -23.48 -2.65 -4.60
N SER A 159 -23.43 -1.47 -4.06
CA SER A 159 -23.10 -0.25 -4.79
C SER A 159 -21.68 -0.33 -5.36
N MET A 160 -20.74 -0.77 -4.52
CA MET A 160 -19.34 -0.96 -4.93
C MET A 160 -18.64 -1.97 -4.00
N ILE A 161 -17.82 -2.85 -4.59
CA ILE A 161 -16.83 -3.64 -3.87
C ILE A 161 -15.43 -3.14 -4.18
N ILE A 162 -14.63 -2.94 -3.15
CA ILE A 162 -13.19 -2.65 -3.22
C ILE A 162 -12.43 -3.89 -2.74
N VAL A 163 -11.47 -4.36 -3.52
CA VAL A 163 -10.60 -5.48 -3.17
C VAL A 163 -9.17 -4.98 -3.15
N ASP A 164 -8.66 -4.78 -1.95
CA ASP A 164 -7.32 -4.26 -1.74
C ASP A 164 -6.28 -5.39 -1.73
N GLU A 165 -5.09 -5.09 -2.25
CA GLU A 165 -4.01 -6.06 -2.48
C GLU A 165 -4.51 -7.30 -3.23
N VAL A 166 -5.12 -7.04 -4.38
CA VAL A 166 -5.82 -8.03 -5.20
C VAL A 166 -4.97 -9.24 -5.63
N HIS A 167 -3.64 -9.13 -5.54
CA HIS A 167 -2.75 -10.28 -5.76
C HIS A 167 -3.04 -11.46 -4.81
N ASN A 168 -3.76 -11.23 -3.70
CA ASN A 168 -4.21 -12.30 -2.80
C ASN A 168 -5.25 -13.25 -3.43
N ILE A 169 -5.91 -12.84 -4.50
CA ILE A 169 -6.90 -13.66 -5.22
C ILE A 169 -6.45 -14.13 -6.61
N LYS A 170 -5.15 -14.09 -6.89
CA LYS A 170 -4.58 -14.55 -8.17
C LYS A 170 -4.76 -16.06 -8.43
N ASN A 171 -4.85 -16.88 -7.39
CA ASN A 171 -5.06 -18.32 -7.53
C ASN A 171 -6.56 -18.64 -7.65
N PRO A 172 -7.07 -19.05 -8.84
CA PRO A 172 -8.49 -19.28 -9.06
C PRO A 172 -9.05 -20.47 -8.27
N LYS A 173 -8.19 -21.37 -7.79
CA LYS A 173 -8.60 -22.57 -7.01
C LYS A 173 -8.80 -22.25 -5.52
N ALA A 174 -8.23 -21.17 -5.02
CA ALA A 174 -8.32 -20.79 -3.61
C ALA A 174 -9.76 -20.42 -3.21
N ILE A 175 -10.18 -20.83 -2.00
CA ILE A 175 -11.52 -20.55 -1.47
C ILE A 175 -11.79 -19.04 -1.43
N ARG A 176 -10.82 -18.25 -0.94
CA ARG A 176 -10.93 -16.79 -0.88
C ARG A 176 -11.20 -16.17 -2.26
N THR A 177 -10.56 -16.68 -3.32
CA THR A 177 -10.78 -16.21 -4.70
C THR A 177 -12.19 -16.52 -5.17
N LYS A 178 -12.69 -17.74 -4.92
CA LYS A 178 -14.04 -18.15 -5.28
C LYS A 178 -15.10 -17.30 -4.58
N ASN A 179 -14.92 -17.06 -3.28
CA ASN A 179 -15.85 -16.25 -2.48
C ASN A 179 -15.83 -14.78 -2.97
N THR A 180 -14.68 -14.17 -3.11
CA THR A 180 -14.56 -12.78 -3.61
C THR A 180 -15.19 -12.65 -5.01
N LYS A 181 -14.93 -13.61 -5.92
CA LYS A 181 -15.53 -13.63 -7.25
C LYS A 181 -17.06 -13.74 -7.20
N LYS A 182 -17.61 -14.49 -6.25
CA LYS A 182 -19.06 -14.61 -6.04
C LYS A 182 -19.63 -13.27 -5.59
N ILE A 183 -18.99 -12.59 -4.64
CA ILE A 183 -19.42 -11.28 -4.15
C ILE A 183 -19.36 -10.23 -5.28
N CYS A 184 -18.31 -10.25 -6.10
CA CYS A 184 -18.19 -9.33 -7.25
C CYS A 184 -19.38 -9.41 -8.20
N LYS A 185 -20.01 -10.58 -8.37
CA LYS A 185 -21.20 -10.73 -9.22
C LYS A 185 -22.44 -10.00 -8.68
N SER A 186 -22.50 -9.77 -7.38
CA SER A 186 -23.57 -9.02 -6.72
C SER A 186 -23.27 -7.53 -6.59
N SER A 187 -22.22 -7.02 -7.24
CA SER A 187 -21.83 -5.62 -7.16
C SER A 187 -22.05 -4.89 -8.48
N ASN A 188 -22.51 -3.64 -8.39
CA ASN A 188 -22.68 -2.75 -9.54
C ASN A 188 -21.33 -2.21 -10.04
N ARG A 189 -20.34 -2.08 -9.13
CA ARG A 189 -19.01 -1.55 -9.42
C ARG A 189 -17.95 -2.36 -8.68
N ILE A 190 -16.83 -2.61 -9.34
CA ILE A 190 -15.72 -3.38 -8.78
C ILE A 190 -14.42 -2.59 -8.92
N LEU A 191 -13.79 -2.29 -7.81
CA LEU A 191 -12.46 -1.71 -7.76
C LEU A 191 -11.47 -2.72 -7.19
N PHE A 192 -10.56 -3.19 -8.02
CA PHE A 192 -9.38 -3.92 -7.58
C PHE A 192 -8.22 -2.96 -7.41
N MET A 193 -7.46 -3.12 -6.33
CA MET A 193 -6.29 -2.28 -6.05
C MET A 193 -5.06 -3.13 -5.78
N THR A 194 -3.92 -2.67 -6.25
CA THR A 194 -2.60 -3.26 -5.94
C THR A 194 -1.51 -2.21 -6.08
N GLY A 195 -0.51 -2.28 -5.22
CA GLY A 195 0.73 -1.50 -5.35
C GLY A 195 1.81 -2.22 -6.17
N THR A 196 1.62 -3.51 -6.48
CA THR A 196 2.59 -4.30 -7.24
C THR A 196 2.41 -4.14 -8.74
N ALA A 197 3.52 -4.00 -9.47
CA ALA A 197 3.52 -3.95 -10.93
C ALA A 197 3.05 -5.29 -11.52
N LEU A 198 1.91 -5.30 -12.19
CA LEU A 198 1.36 -6.48 -12.85
C LEU A 198 1.86 -6.64 -14.29
N GLU A 199 2.50 -5.60 -14.86
CA GLU A 199 3.06 -5.66 -16.21
C GLU A 199 4.11 -6.78 -16.38
N ASN A 200 4.81 -7.08 -15.30
CA ASN A 200 5.78 -8.19 -15.26
C ASN A 200 5.12 -9.57 -15.00
N ARG A 201 3.79 -9.61 -14.84
CA ARG A 201 3.01 -10.80 -14.50
C ARG A 201 1.70 -10.84 -15.29
N VAL A 202 1.83 -10.79 -16.59
CA VAL A 202 0.70 -10.63 -17.53
C VAL A 202 -0.40 -11.67 -17.34
N GLU A 203 -0.06 -12.92 -17.05
CA GLU A 203 -1.06 -13.98 -16.81
C GLU A 203 -1.88 -13.73 -15.54
N GLU A 204 -1.24 -13.23 -14.45
CA GLU A 204 -1.95 -12.83 -13.23
C GLU A 204 -2.89 -11.67 -13.53
N MET A 205 -2.42 -10.66 -14.28
CA MET A 205 -3.22 -9.52 -14.70
C MET A 205 -4.44 -9.95 -15.54
N ILE A 206 -4.25 -10.82 -16.53
CA ILE A 206 -5.35 -11.35 -17.36
C ILE A 206 -6.39 -12.07 -16.50
N THR A 207 -5.95 -12.83 -15.50
CA THR A 207 -6.84 -13.53 -14.57
C THR A 207 -7.71 -12.57 -13.76
N LEU A 208 -7.14 -11.45 -13.30
CA LEU A 208 -7.86 -10.42 -12.56
C LEU A 208 -8.80 -9.63 -13.49
N ILE A 209 -8.35 -9.26 -14.67
CA ILE A 209 -9.16 -8.58 -15.68
C ILE A 209 -10.35 -9.45 -16.12
N ALA A 210 -10.20 -10.77 -16.16
CA ALA A 210 -11.29 -11.68 -16.49
C ALA A 210 -12.45 -11.66 -15.47
N ILE A 211 -12.20 -11.20 -14.24
CA ILE A 211 -13.26 -10.99 -13.23
C ILE A 211 -13.96 -9.66 -13.48
N LEU A 212 -13.21 -8.63 -13.85
CA LEU A 212 -13.69 -7.27 -14.06
C LEU A 212 -14.40 -7.10 -15.39
N GLN A 213 -13.73 -7.45 -16.48
CA GLN A 213 -14.19 -7.27 -17.87
C GLN A 213 -13.75 -8.48 -18.72
N PRO A 214 -14.56 -9.57 -18.77
CA PRO A 214 -14.17 -10.81 -19.45
C PRO A 214 -13.83 -10.66 -20.92
N GLU A 215 -14.48 -9.73 -21.64
CA GLU A 215 -14.25 -9.54 -23.07
C GLU A 215 -12.88 -8.92 -23.34
N ILE A 216 -12.45 -7.96 -22.52
CA ILE A 216 -11.09 -7.41 -22.60
C ILE A 216 -10.06 -8.50 -22.30
N ALA A 217 -10.30 -9.32 -21.27
CA ALA A 217 -9.41 -10.42 -20.92
C ALA A 217 -9.19 -11.40 -22.08
N LYS A 218 -10.24 -11.73 -22.84
CA LYS A 218 -10.12 -12.59 -24.03
C LYS A 218 -9.29 -11.94 -25.14
N GLN A 219 -9.42 -10.64 -25.33
CA GLN A 219 -8.67 -9.90 -26.36
C GLN A 219 -7.18 -9.82 -25.99
N ILE A 220 -6.86 -9.45 -24.76
CA ILE A 220 -5.46 -9.28 -24.32
C ILE A 220 -4.72 -10.62 -24.16
N LYS A 221 -5.44 -11.72 -23.90
CA LYS A 221 -4.81 -13.05 -23.83
C LYS A 221 -4.11 -13.41 -25.14
N ARG A 222 -4.63 -12.99 -26.29
CA ARG A 222 -4.03 -13.21 -27.60
C ARG A 222 -2.80 -12.34 -27.86
N LEU A 223 -2.63 -11.27 -27.07
CA LEU A 223 -1.55 -10.29 -27.19
C LEU A 223 -0.56 -10.36 -26.02
N SER A 224 -0.65 -11.38 -25.16
CA SER A 224 0.15 -11.48 -23.93
C SER A 224 1.67 -11.46 -24.18
N PHE A 225 2.12 -11.95 -25.35
CA PHE A 225 3.53 -11.90 -25.77
C PHE A 225 3.99 -10.50 -26.20
N MET A 226 3.08 -9.54 -26.39
CA MET A 226 3.35 -8.15 -26.76
C MET A 226 2.97 -7.17 -25.66
N SER A 227 3.11 -7.57 -24.40
CA SER A 227 2.63 -6.78 -23.22
C SER A 227 3.27 -5.40 -23.08
N THR A 228 4.41 -5.16 -23.70
CA THR A 228 5.10 -3.86 -23.72
C THR A 228 4.65 -2.97 -24.88
N ALA A 229 3.93 -3.51 -25.86
CA ALA A 229 3.48 -2.77 -27.03
C ALA A 229 2.37 -1.77 -26.66
N GLU A 230 2.35 -0.62 -27.33
CA GLU A 230 1.36 0.43 -27.12
C GLU A 230 -0.06 -0.08 -27.36
N SER A 231 -0.27 -0.90 -28.40
CA SER A 231 -1.54 -1.54 -28.69
C SER A 231 -2.08 -2.44 -27.54
N PHE A 232 -1.20 -3.03 -26.73
CA PHE A 232 -1.60 -3.76 -25.55
C PHE A 232 -2.04 -2.80 -24.44
N LYS A 233 -1.28 -1.73 -24.22
CA LYS A 233 -1.58 -0.69 -23.22
C LYS A 233 -2.92 0.00 -23.52
N GLU A 234 -3.16 0.35 -24.78
CA GLU A 234 -4.45 0.92 -25.22
C GLU A 234 -5.62 0.01 -24.92
N LYS A 235 -5.48 -1.30 -25.18
CA LYS A 235 -6.56 -2.27 -24.92
C LYS A 235 -6.85 -2.52 -23.45
N ILE A 236 -5.85 -2.40 -22.57
CA ILE A 236 -6.07 -2.56 -21.12
C ILE A 236 -6.48 -1.25 -20.45
N ALA A 237 -6.23 -0.09 -21.06
CA ALA A 237 -6.54 1.23 -20.51
C ALA A 237 -7.98 1.39 -19.99
N PRO A 238 -9.01 0.76 -20.59
CA PRO A 238 -10.37 0.83 -20.06
C PRO A 238 -10.60 0.07 -18.75
N VAL A 239 -9.69 -0.81 -18.35
CA VAL A 239 -9.85 -1.68 -17.18
C VAL A 239 -8.67 -1.64 -16.22
N TYR A 240 -7.49 -1.27 -16.69
CA TYR A 240 -6.27 -1.17 -15.87
C TYR A 240 -5.66 0.21 -15.99
N TYR A 241 -5.44 0.84 -14.85
CA TYR A 241 -4.80 2.15 -14.76
C TYR A 241 -3.69 2.14 -13.73
N ARG A 242 -2.51 2.59 -14.14
CA ARG A 242 -1.34 2.67 -13.30
C ARG A 242 -0.56 3.94 -13.55
N ARG A 243 -0.21 4.61 -12.46
CA ARG A 243 0.71 5.75 -12.47
C ARG A 243 1.90 5.43 -11.59
N LYS A 244 3.04 5.92 -11.99
CA LYS A 244 4.24 5.88 -11.17
C LYS A 244 4.35 7.19 -10.38
N ARG A 245 5.03 7.12 -9.24
CA ARG A 245 5.26 8.27 -8.38
C ARG A 245 5.98 9.39 -9.14
N ILE A 246 6.99 9.04 -9.94
CA ILE A 246 7.76 9.99 -10.76
C ILE A 246 6.92 10.71 -11.81
N ASP A 247 5.84 10.09 -12.30
CA ASP A 247 5.01 10.65 -13.37
C ASP A 247 4.00 11.69 -12.86
N VAL A 248 3.68 11.67 -11.55
CA VAL A 248 2.59 12.49 -10.97
C VAL A 248 3.02 13.41 -9.83
N LEU A 249 4.19 13.17 -9.26
CA LEU A 249 4.73 13.94 -8.14
C LEU A 249 6.08 14.55 -8.52
N THR A 250 6.05 15.46 -9.47
CA THR A 250 7.24 16.21 -9.94
C THR A 250 7.95 17.02 -8.86
N GLU A 251 7.37 17.11 -7.68
CA GLU A 251 7.77 17.99 -6.58
C GLU A 251 8.18 17.28 -5.29
N LEU A 252 8.18 15.95 -5.28
CA LEU A 252 8.78 15.22 -4.16
C LEU A 252 10.30 15.28 -4.32
N PRO A 253 11.03 15.49 -3.21
CA PRO A 253 12.47 15.32 -3.23
C PRO A 253 12.78 13.91 -3.78
N GLU A 254 13.81 13.82 -4.62
CA GLU A 254 14.27 12.54 -5.14
C GLU A 254 14.53 11.59 -3.97
N LEU A 255 14.12 10.32 -4.13
CA LEU A 255 14.52 9.28 -3.22
C LEU A 255 16.04 9.11 -3.38
N VAL A 256 16.77 9.48 -2.35
CA VAL A 256 18.21 9.26 -2.29
C VAL A 256 18.44 7.88 -1.67
N GLU A 257 18.92 6.95 -2.49
CA GLU A 257 19.37 5.63 -2.03
C GLU A 257 20.89 5.66 -1.91
N SER A 258 21.41 5.22 -0.78
CA SER A 258 22.84 5.15 -0.50
C SER A 258 23.19 3.78 0.07
N ASP A 259 24.21 3.14 -0.51
CA ASP A 259 24.80 1.94 0.04
C ASP A 259 25.90 2.33 1.02
N GLU A 260 25.68 2.06 2.31
CA GLU A 260 26.64 2.34 3.38
C GLU A 260 27.59 1.15 3.56
N TRP A 261 28.83 1.33 3.17
CA TRP A 261 29.88 0.31 3.26
C TRP A 261 30.59 0.42 4.62
N CYS A 262 30.45 -0.61 5.45
CA CYS A 262 31.12 -0.71 6.74
C CYS A 262 32.30 -1.67 6.62
N ASN A 263 33.50 -1.20 6.94
CA ASN A 263 34.68 -2.06 7.01
C ASN A 263 34.54 -3.01 8.20
N MET A 264 34.67 -4.32 7.94
CA MET A 264 34.60 -5.31 8.99
C MET A 264 35.75 -5.15 9.98
N THR A 265 35.49 -5.36 11.25
CA THR A 265 36.53 -5.51 12.29
C THR A 265 37.17 -6.89 12.19
N ALA A 266 38.33 -7.09 12.80
CA ALA A 266 39.01 -8.40 12.77
C ALA A 266 38.16 -9.53 13.38
N GLU A 267 37.27 -9.22 14.33
CA GLU A 267 36.32 -10.15 14.91
C GLU A 267 35.23 -10.51 13.90
N GLU A 268 34.67 -9.50 13.21
CA GLU A 268 33.67 -9.70 12.16
C GLU A 268 34.22 -10.51 10.97
N GLU A 269 35.44 -10.22 10.53
CA GLU A 269 36.12 -10.98 9.46
C GLU A 269 36.22 -12.46 9.82
N LYS A 270 36.66 -12.78 11.04
CA LYS A 270 36.78 -14.16 11.51
C LYS A 270 35.42 -14.86 11.53
N ILE A 271 34.38 -14.22 12.05
CA ILE A 271 33.02 -14.78 12.09
C ILE A 271 32.48 -14.98 10.67
N TYR A 272 32.79 -14.04 9.76
CA TYR A 272 32.39 -14.12 8.35
C TYR A 272 33.05 -15.32 7.66
N GLU A 273 34.37 -15.50 7.81
CA GLU A 273 35.10 -16.63 7.27
C GLU A 273 34.55 -17.96 7.77
N ASP A 274 34.33 -18.08 9.09
CA ASP A 274 33.75 -19.27 9.71
C ASP A 274 32.33 -19.57 9.20
N ALA A 275 31.54 -18.52 8.95
CA ALA A 275 30.19 -18.67 8.40
C ALA A 275 30.21 -19.15 6.92
N ILE A 276 31.12 -18.60 6.12
CA ILE A 276 31.28 -18.99 4.70
C ILE A 276 31.81 -20.44 4.60
N LEU A 277 32.85 -20.78 5.38
CA LEU A 277 33.40 -22.15 5.41
C LEU A 277 32.33 -23.16 5.86
N GLY A 278 31.49 -22.79 6.83
CA GLY A 278 30.38 -23.59 7.31
C GLY A 278 29.14 -23.57 6.42
N LYS A 279 29.16 -22.86 5.27
CA LYS A 279 28.02 -22.65 4.37
C LYS A 279 26.77 -22.04 5.06
N ARG A 280 26.99 -21.25 6.12
CA ARG A 280 25.93 -20.57 6.88
C ARG A 280 25.69 -19.18 6.34
N PHE A 281 25.14 -19.08 5.13
CA PHE A 281 24.94 -17.80 4.43
C PHE A 281 24.07 -16.80 5.18
N ALA A 282 23.12 -17.26 5.98
CA ALA A 282 22.30 -16.37 6.83
C ALA A 282 23.16 -15.67 7.91
N ASP A 283 24.12 -16.38 8.50
CA ASP A 283 25.03 -15.83 9.51
C ASP A 283 26.05 -14.86 8.86
N ALA A 284 26.52 -15.17 7.66
CA ALA A 284 27.39 -14.27 6.91
C ALA A 284 26.75 -12.92 6.60
N ARG A 285 25.43 -12.88 6.33
CA ARG A 285 24.70 -11.62 6.08
C ARG A 285 24.56 -10.72 7.30
N ARG A 286 24.57 -11.29 8.48
CA ARG A 286 24.37 -10.59 9.75
C ARG A 286 25.62 -10.63 10.65
N VAL A 287 26.79 -10.82 10.06
CA VAL A 287 28.04 -10.99 10.80
C VAL A 287 28.29 -9.89 11.81
N SER A 288 28.08 -8.63 11.43
CA SER A 288 28.28 -7.49 12.32
C SER A 288 27.29 -7.45 13.50
N TRP A 289 26.18 -8.17 13.41
CA TRP A 289 25.22 -8.31 14.51
C TRP A 289 25.45 -9.57 15.35
N ASN A 290 26.40 -10.46 14.96
CA ASN A 290 26.68 -11.73 15.62
C ASN A 290 27.97 -11.70 16.46
N ILE A 291 28.58 -10.53 16.67
CA ILE A 291 29.74 -10.35 17.55
C ILE A 291 29.29 -10.31 18.98
N ASP A 292 30.24 -10.63 19.89
CA ASP A 292 29.97 -10.72 21.34
C ASP A 292 29.71 -9.35 21.97
N ASP A 293 30.50 -8.34 21.58
CA ASP A 293 30.29 -6.96 22.04
C ASP A 293 29.82 -6.07 20.91
N ILE A 294 28.53 -5.71 20.94
CA ILE A 294 27.91 -4.89 19.93
C ILE A 294 28.56 -3.50 19.75
N ALA A 295 29.26 -3.00 20.77
CA ALA A 295 30.00 -1.75 20.66
C ALA A 295 31.16 -1.82 19.65
N ASN A 296 31.64 -3.03 19.34
CA ASN A 296 32.68 -3.28 18.33
C ASN A 296 32.07 -3.56 16.91
N SER A 297 30.76 -3.53 16.80
CA SER A 297 30.10 -3.76 15.51
C SER A 297 30.27 -2.59 14.55
N SER A 298 30.82 -2.85 13.37
CA SER A 298 30.95 -1.85 12.33
C SER A 298 29.61 -1.27 11.89
N LYS A 299 28.59 -2.11 11.71
CA LYS A 299 27.24 -1.68 11.31
C LYS A 299 26.47 -1.02 12.44
N ALA A 300 26.64 -1.47 13.70
CA ALA A 300 26.00 -0.81 14.83
C ALA A 300 26.52 0.61 15.04
N ASN A 301 27.85 0.80 14.93
CA ASN A 301 28.46 2.13 15.02
C ASN A 301 27.99 3.03 13.88
N ARG A 302 27.94 2.53 12.63
CA ARG A 302 27.44 3.32 11.51
C ARG A 302 25.95 3.67 11.66
N LEU A 303 25.14 2.73 12.18
CA LEU A 303 23.74 3.01 12.49
C LEU A 303 23.61 4.15 13.50
N LEU A 304 24.41 4.14 14.57
CA LEU A 304 24.37 5.22 15.57
C LEU A 304 24.74 6.58 14.97
N GLU A 305 25.77 6.64 14.11
CA GLU A 305 26.13 7.88 13.39
C GLU A 305 24.97 8.41 12.54
N ILE A 306 24.31 7.54 11.74
CA ILE A 306 23.14 7.93 10.92
C ILE A 306 22.01 8.44 11.83
N LEU A 307 21.80 7.83 12.98
CA LEU A 307 20.75 8.25 13.91
C LEU A 307 21.08 9.57 14.61
N GLU A 308 22.33 9.84 14.91
CA GLU A 308 22.78 11.14 15.44
C GLU A 308 22.57 12.25 14.41
N GLU A 309 22.97 12.03 13.14
CA GLU A 309 22.73 12.95 12.04
C GLU A 309 21.22 13.23 11.85
N ALA A 310 20.39 12.16 11.90
CA ALA A 310 18.94 12.28 11.78
C ALA A 310 18.31 13.07 12.94
N GLU A 311 18.79 12.89 14.15
CA GLU A 311 18.32 13.62 15.35
C GLU A 311 18.66 15.12 15.24
N GLU A 312 19.87 15.48 14.82
CA GLU A 312 20.29 16.87 14.58
C GLU A 312 19.40 17.56 13.53
N GLU A 313 18.97 16.80 12.50
CA GLU A 313 18.05 17.27 11.46
C GLU A 313 16.57 17.21 11.87
N ASN A 314 16.25 16.84 13.10
CA ASN A 314 14.89 16.66 13.60
C ASN A 314 14.05 15.64 12.81
N ARG A 315 14.69 14.59 12.33
CA ARG A 315 14.06 13.51 11.55
C ARG A 315 13.78 12.28 12.41
N LYS A 316 12.79 11.50 11.99
CA LYS A 316 12.50 10.18 12.53
C LYS A 316 13.00 9.11 11.57
N VAL A 317 13.46 7.99 12.11
CA VAL A 317 14.09 6.91 11.35
C VAL A 317 13.31 5.61 11.53
N ILE A 318 13.22 4.82 10.46
CA ILE A 318 12.75 3.44 10.52
C ILE A 318 13.94 2.54 10.25
N VAL A 319 14.16 1.54 11.11
CA VAL A 319 15.21 0.54 10.94
C VAL A 319 14.57 -0.81 10.66
N PHE A 320 14.91 -1.38 9.51
CA PHE A 320 14.46 -2.70 9.09
C PHE A 320 15.55 -3.75 9.19
N SER A 321 15.19 -4.94 9.65
CA SER A 321 15.98 -6.16 9.51
C SER A 321 15.10 -7.34 9.12
N PHE A 322 15.68 -8.31 8.42
CA PHE A 322 15.04 -9.60 8.16
C PHE A 322 15.06 -10.49 9.42
N PHE A 323 16.10 -10.40 10.23
CA PHE A 323 16.37 -11.28 11.35
C PHE A 323 15.80 -10.73 12.66
N LEU A 324 15.10 -11.57 13.42
CA LEU A 324 14.46 -11.18 14.67
C LEU A 324 15.48 -10.88 15.78
N ASP A 325 16.58 -11.61 15.82
CA ASP A 325 17.66 -11.37 16.77
C ASP A 325 18.42 -10.06 16.50
N THR A 326 18.60 -9.69 15.23
CA THR A 326 19.13 -8.37 14.85
C THR A 326 18.20 -7.27 15.34
N LEU A 327 16.88 -7.41 15.16
CA LEU A 327 15.92 -6.42 15.67
C LEU A 327 16.03 -6.24 17.17
N GLN A 328 16.16 -7.34 17.93
CA GLN A 328 16.32 -7.25 19.37
C GLN A 328 17.61 -6.51 19.75
N LYS A 329 18.73 -6.85 19.11
CA LYS A 329 20.02 -6.19 19.35
C LYS A 329 19.98 -4.70 19.02
N VAL A 330 19.28 -4.32 17.95
CA VAL A 330 19.03 -2.90 17.59
C VAL A 330 18.20 -2.22 18.68
N CYS A 331 17.13 -2.84 19.16
CA CYS A 331 16.33 -2.27 20.24
C CYS A 331 17.14 -2.11 21.53
N ASP A 332 17.95 -3.12 21.90
CA ASP A 332 18.80 -3.07 23.09
C ASP A 332 19.87 -1.96 22.98
N LEU A 333 20.40 -1.73 21.77
CA LEU A 333 21.35 -0.67 21.47
C LEU A 333 20.70 0.73 21.60
N LEU A 334 19.48 0.89 21.10
CA LEU A 334 18.79 2.18 21.05
C LEU A 334 18.07 2.57 22.34
N LYS A 335 17.78 1.60 23.21
CA LYS A 335 17.13 1.81 24.52
C LYS A 335 15.84 2.67 24.40
N ASP A 336 15.82 3.80 25.07
CA ASP A 336 14.66 4.70 25.16
C ASP A 336 14.28 5.36 23.82
N LYS A 337 15.18 5.38 22.84
CA LYS A 337 14.87 5.89 21.49
C LYS A 337 14.12 4.86 20.63
N CYS A 338 14.12 3.58 21.04
CA CYS A 338 13.49 2.50 20.29
C CYS A 338 11.97 2.45 20.50
N VAL A 339 11.22 2.51 19.42
CA VAL A 339 9.79 2.21 19.37
C VAL A 339 9.61 0.89 18.63
N GLY A 340 8.88 -0.05 19.21
CA GLY A 340 8.73 -1.40 18.65
C GLY A 340 9.35 -2.48 19.53
N PRO A 341 9.82 -3.61 18.96
CA PRO A 341 9.85 -3.93 17.53
C PRO A 341 8.51 -4.41 16.96
N ILE A 342 8.27 -4.11 15.68
CA ILE A 342 7.17 -4.71 14.91
C ILE A 342 7.67 -5.96 14.18
N ASN A 343 7.10 -7.12 14.48
CA ASN A 343 7.40 -8.38 13.82
C ASN A 343 6.12 -9.20 13.52
N GLY A 344 6.28 -10.41 12.98
CA GLY A 344 5.16 -11.28 12.58
C GLY A 344 4.26 -11.74 13.73
N SER A 345 4.72 -11.72 14.99
CA SER A 345 3.95 -12.13 16.17
C SER A 345 3.08 -10.99 16.74
N VAL A 346 3.33 -9.74 16.33
CA VAL A 346 2.59 -8.57 16.81
C VAL A 346 1.20 -8.53 16.16
N SER A 347 0.16 -8.47 16.99
CA SER A 347 -1.23 -8.39 16.51
C SER A 347 -1.47 -7.11 15.69
N PRO A 348 -2.42 -7.10 14.75
CA PRO A 348 -2.72 -5.93 13.95
C PRO A 348 -3.09 -4.69 14.79
N GLN A 349 -3.78 -4.89 15.91
CA GLN A 349 -4.12 -3.80 16.84
C GLN A 349 -2.87 -3.23 17.50
N ARG A 350 -2.03 -4.10 18.12
CA ARG A 350 -0.79 -3.65 18.80
C ARG A 350 0.19 -3.01 17.81
N ARG A 351 0.24 -3.49 16.57
CA ARG A 351 1.05 -2.88 15.50
C ARG A 351 0.64 -1.44 15.25
N GLN A 352 -0.66 -1.17 15.19
CA GLN A 352 -1.15 0.18 15.00
C GLN A 352 -0.86 1.08 16.21
N GLU A 353 -0.98 0.55 17.43
CA GLU A 353 -0.61 1.27 18.64
C GLU A 353 0.87 1.69 18.62
N ILE A 354 1.77 0.80 18.22
CA ILE A 354 3.22 1.10 18.08
C ILE A 354 3.45 2.20 17.03
N ILE A 355 2.72 2.17 15.91
CA ILE A 355 2.83 3.22 14.88
C ILE A 355 2.33 4.57 15.45
N ASP A 356 1.24 4.55 16.19
CA ASP A 356 0.69 5.75 16.83
C ASP A 356 1.67 6.28 17.92
N GLU A 357 2.28 5.39 18.71
CA GLU A 357 3.35 5.73 19.67
C GLU A 357 4.51 6.40 18.93
N PHE A 358 4.99 5.81 17.84
CA PHE A 358 6.08 6.37 17.04
C PHE A 358 5.71 7.72 16.40
N THR A 359 4.49 7.85 15.91
CA THR A 359 4.01 9.11 15.31
C THR A 359 4.01 10.26 16.31
N ASN A 360 3.66 9.98 17.57
CA ASN A 360 3.63 10.96 18.66
C ASN A 360 4.94 11.08 19.43
N ALA A 361 5.91 10.20 19.21
CA ALA A 361 7.21 10.25 19.85
C ALA A 361 8.01 11.49 19.43
N PRO A 362 8.98 11.95 20.23
CA PRO A 362 9.84 13.08 19.86
C PRO A 362 10.68 12.77 18.61
N ASN A 363 11.20 13.81 17.97
CA ASN A 363 12.18 13.65 16.89
C ASN A 363 13.42 12.91 17.43
N GLY A 364 14.11 12.17 16.56
CA GLY A 364 15.17 11.25 16.95
C GLY A 364 14.70 9.89 17.45
N SER A 365 13.36 9.66 17.59
CA SER A 365 12.83 8.32 17.86
C SER A 365 12.99 7.41 16.64
N VAL A 366 13.21 6.12 16.90
CA VAL A 366 13.50 5.11 15.90
C VAL A 366 12.47 3.99 15.98
N LEU A 367 11.75 3.76 14.89
CA LEU A 367 10.88 2.59 14.77
C LEU A 367 11.70 1.40 14.27
N VAL A 368 11.68 0.30 15.01
CA VAL A 368 12.35 -0.94 14.62
C VAL A 368 11.33 -1.95 14.15
N ALA A 369 11.50 -2.52 12.94
CA ALA A 369 10.54 -3.43 12.37
C ALA A 369 11.18 -4.54 11.52
N GLN A 370 10.55 -5.72 11.51
CA GLN A 370 10.93 -6.79 10.61
C GLN A 370 10.47 -6.46 9.18
N ILE A 371 11.40 -6.48 8.22
CA ILE A 371 11.12 -6.05 6.84
C ILE A 371 9.95 -6.80 6.20
N GLN A 372 9.78 -8.09 6.48
CA GLN A 372 8.66 -8.89 5.97
C GLN A 372 7.31 -8.53 6.60
N SER A 373 7.31 -8.00 7.80
CA SER A 373 6.09 -7.69 8.57
C SER A 373 5.79 -6.20 8.58
N GLY A 374 6.82 -5.37 8.47
CA GLY A 374 6.77 -3.91 8.50
C GLY A 374 6.72 -3.30 7.10
N GLY A 375 7.58 -3.74 6.18
CA GLY A 375 7.75 -3.11 4.87
C GLY A 375 6.55 -3.24 3.94
N THR A 376 5.66 -4.19 4.13
CA THR A 376 4.60 -4.45 3.14
C THR A 376 3.26 -3.78 3.42
N ARG A 377 3.04 -3.14 4.60
CA ARG A 377 1.67 -2.72 4.97
C ARG A 377 1.59 -1.67 6.06
N LEU A 378 2.67 -0.98 6.38
CA LEU A 378 2.64 0.11 7.36
C LEU A 378 2.47 1.44 6.63
N ASN A 379 1.47 2.21 7.02
CA ASN A 379 1.33 3.59 6.56
C ASN A 379 2.03 4.50 7.58
N ILE A 380 3.33 4.72 7.39
CA ILE A 380 4.15 5.55 8.27
C ILE A 380 4.62 6.76 7.47
N GLN A 381 4.02 7.91 7.75
CA GLN A 381 4.30 9.16 7.04
C GLN A 381 5.21 10.10 7.83
N CYS A 382 5.47 9.80 9.11
CA CYS A 382 6.22 10.67 10.01
C CYS A 382 7.74 10.45 9.95
N ALA A 383 8.23 9.41 9.29
CA ALA A 383 9.64 9.14 9.10
C ALA A 383 10.11 9.54 7.70
N SER A 384 11.31 10.08 7.59
CA SER A 384 11.93 10.49 6.33
C SER A 384 13.20 9.71 5.98
N ILE A 385 13.69 8.87 6.90
CA ILE A 385 14.87 8.03 6.70
C ILE A 385 14.50 6.58 6.96
N VAL A 386 14.93 5.71 6.07
CA VAL A 386 14.80 4.25 6.21
C VAL A 386 16.19 3.63 6.15
N VAL A 387 16.52 2.82 7.15
CA VAL A 387 17.77 2.05 7.21
C VAL A 387 17.46 0.57 7.13
N ILE A 388 18.08 -0.13 6.19
CA ILE A 388 17.98 -1.58 6.04
C ILE A 388 19.29 -2.21 6.49
N CYS A 389 19.26 -2.96 7.59
CA CYS A 389 20.48 -3.49 8.22
C CYS A 389 21.27 -4.47 7.35
N GLU A 390 20.58 -5.16 6.44
CA GLU A 390 21.20 -6.13 5.53
C GLU A 390 20.48 -6.19 4.17
N PRO A 391 21.22 -6.33 3.04
CA PRO A 391 20.63 -6.39 1.71
C PRO A 391 19.68 -7.59 1.57
N GLN A 392 18.60 -7.42 0.84
CA GLN A 392 17.60 -8.45 0.63
C GLN A 392 17.87 -9.23 -0.67
N PHE A 393 17.55 -10.54 -0.70
CA PHE A 393 17.68 -11.35 -1.91
C PHE A 393 16.71 -10.95 -3.03
N LYS A 394 15.63 -10.25 -2.68
CA LYS A 394 14.64 -9.77 -3.62
C LYS A 394 14.54 -8.25 -3.50
N PRO A 395 14.98 -7.51 -4.52
CA PRO A 395 14.87 -6.04 -4.51
C PRO A 395 13.46 -5.52 -4.26
N SER A 396 12.43 -6.30 -4.66
CA SER A 396 11.03 -5.93 -4.41
C SER A 396 10.66 -5.85 -2.93
N ILE A 397 11.44 -6.45 -2.03
CA ILE A 397 11.20 -6.37 -0.58
C ILE A 397 11.74 -5.03 -0.06
N GLU A 398 12.92 -4.60 -0.53
CA GLU A 398 13.50 -3.29 -0.19
C GLU A 398 12.61 -2.15 -0.71
N ASN A 399 12.16 -2.25 -1.95
CA ASN A 399 11.24 -1.27 -2.56
C ASN A 399 9.86 -1.18 -1.87
N GLN A 400 9.53 -2.11 -0.97
CA GLN A 400 8.28 -2.10 -0.19
C GLN A 400 8.48 -1.59 1.24
N ALA A 401 9.72 -1.48 1.69
CA ALA A 401 10.09 -0.92 2.98
C ALA A 401 10.07 0.61 2.95
#